data_086b8d96d63542a70d9fdbbe56a139eb
#
_entry.id   086b8d96d63542a70d9fdbbe56a139eb
#
_cell.length_a   1.000
_cell.length_b   1.000
_cell.length_c   1.000
_cell.angle_alpha   90.00
_cell.angle_beta   90.00
_cell.angle_gamma   90.00
#
_symmetry.space_group_name_H-M   'P 1'
#
loop_
_entity.id
_entity.type
_entity.pdbx_description
1 polymer ?
#
loop_
_entity_poly.entity_id
_entity_poly.type
_entity_poly.pdbx_seq_one_letter_code
_entity_poly.pdbx_strand_id
1 'polypeptide(L)'
;MSDTRRDQLIDFVEKEFIGPDPIDWPDMKQSNGEEILTTDPPRTRYIAGILYPRETTDTDVDIREGESTPVGDSDGEDRSDEPAKGFGGAAEFLENAEELINRSNAYRQSAISITVAIKNDDKIRVEVSAGTYTTLTRTDPKTEKKITTYPRTALSWENGGNPLELPTAENGLYKIPVRDTGLQFDITFRYMVGNSTIYTFTLENTRAKQGASVRDDECFFQVKFKLLSEKGFSPLSEGQRITEDEDYRSNQLLYRDVHNFAIGHGCAADWEDADIVRWISTAIFPKYDIKPIVPSAIDGVSLEMLKMSPYGNFSDTVSELRLMCQKYREWINGLRTIRKNLLPEYTITADRHIRNCDTCLSRMEKGVDLLEQNEDVRTAFQYMNLAMLLQQLHYNLPLQRWEDDGDRDICLVNPVSLPVVTDQSTWYGDKSRYGKWRPFQLAFVLMNLRSMFDRDCKERGIVDLIWFPTGGGKTEAYLALSAYTIFIRRLLNRDDKGTAILMRYTLRLLTAQQYERASALICACDLIRQEHDDLFGKNRITIG
;
A
#
# COMPACT_ATOMS: atom_id res chain seq x y z
N MET A 1 5.07 -8.26 18.62
CA MET A 1 3.82 -8.42 19.40
C MET A 1 2.70 -8.25 18.39
N SER A 2 1.98 -9.34 18.07
CA SER A 2 0.80 -9.25 17.21
C SER A 2 -0.19 -8.28 17.85
N ASP A 3 -0.76 -7.40 17.06
CA ASP A 3 -1.80 -6.51 17.56
C ASP A 3 -3.07 -7.33 17.78
N THR A 4 -3.26 -7.80 19.01
CA THR A 4 -4.40 -8.64 19.41
C THR A 4 -5.76 -8.05 19.02
N ARG A 5 -5.87 -6.72 18.89
CA ARG A 5 -7.11 -6.06 18.45
C ARG A 5 -7.34 -6.23 16.95
N ARG A 6 -6.28 -6.15 16.15
CA ARG A 6 -6.36 -6.37 14.70
C ARG A 6 -6.75 -7.82 14.42
N ASP A 7 -6.11 -8.77 15.09
CA ASP A 7 -6.42 -10.19 14.90
C ASP A 7 -7.86 -10.49 15.32
N GLN A 8 -8.35 -9.93 16.42
CA GLN A 8 -9.75 -10.02 16.82
C GLN A 8 -10.73 -9.44 15.78
N LEU A 9 -10.37 -8.30 15.17
CA LEU A 9 -11.18 -7.72 14.10
C LEU A 9 -11.21 -8.60 12.85
N ILE A 10 -10.06 -9.18 12.48
CA ILE A 10 -9.97 -10.11 11.34
C ILE A 10 -10.81 -11.35 11.60
N ASP A 11 -10.69 -11.95 12.79
CA ASP A 11 -11.50 -13.11 13.19
C ASP A 11 -13.01 -12.79 13.16
N PHE A 12 -13.40 -11.61 13.60
CA PHE A 12 -14.78 -11.16 13.52
C PHE A 12 -15.25 -11.03 12.06
N VAL A 13 -14.46 -10.39 11.20
CA VAL A 13 -14.77 -10.23 9.77
C VAL A 13 -14.83 -11.59 9.07
N GLU A 14 -13.90 -12.51 9.36
CA GLU A 14 -13.93 -13.87 8.81
C GLU A 14 -15.23 -14.59 9.21
N LYS A 15 -15.63 -14.53 10.46
CA LYS A 15 -16.89 -15.13 10.93
C LYS A 15 -18.12 -14.54 10.25
N GLU A 16 -18.15 -13.23 10.05
CA GLU A 16 -19.28 -12.57 9.40
C GLU A 16 -19.41 -12.91 7.91
N PHE A 17 -18.29 -12.98 7.18
CA PHE A 17 -18.31 -13.18 5.73
C PHE A 17 -18.22 -14.65 5.30
N ILE A 18 -17.65 -15.50 6.12
CA ILE A 18 -17.32 -16.89 5.78
C ILE A 18 -18.07 -17.86 6.67
N GLY A 19 -18.21 -17.54 7.96
CA GLY A 19 -18.71 -18.46 8.97
C GLY A 19 -17.74 -19.62 9.29
N PRO A 20 -18.19 -20.67 9.98
CA PRO A 20 -19.48 -20.69 10.64
C PRO A 20 -19.53 -19.68 11.78
N ASP A 21 -20.68 -19.12 12.01
CA ASP A 21 -20.86 -18.21 13.11
C ASP A 21 -20.98 -19.00 14.42
N PRO A 22 -19.98 -19.01 15.29
CA PRO A 22 -20.04 -19.75 16.56
C PRO A 22 -20.87 -19.04 17.59
N ILE A 23 -21.53 -17.97 17.19
CA ILE A 23 -22.03 -16.96 18.07
C ILE A 23 -23.12 -17.45 18.95
N ASP A 24 -23.04 -16.96 20.05
CA ASP A 24 -23.88 -16.54 21.17
C ASP A 24 -25.41 -16.39 20.91
N TRP A 25 -25.91 -16.98 19.85
CA TRP A 25 -27.32 -17.16 19.60
C TRP A 25 -27.68 -18.60 20.04
N PRO A 26 -28.06 -18.82 21.31
CA PRO A 26 -28.29 -20.15 21.85
C PRO A 26 -29.28 -20.98 21.03
N ASP A 27 -30.18 -20.29 20.35
CA ASP A 27 -31.27 -20.89 19.56
C ASP A 27 -30.81 -21.31 18.13
N MET A 28 -29.59 -20.98 17.74
CA MET A 28 -29.02 -21.26 16.42
C MET A 28 -27.93 -22.34 16.40
N LYS A 29 -27.80 -23.11 17.49
CA LYS A 29 -26.86 -24.23 17.57
C LYS A 29 -27.57 -25.56 17.57
N GLN A 30 -26.98 -26.52 16.88
CA GLN A 30 -27.36 -27.92 17.00
C GLN A 30 -26.88 -28.48 18.37
N SER A 31 -27.41 -29.62 18.79
CA SER A 31 -26.99 -30.31 20.02
C SER A 31 -25.50 -30.65 20.04
N ASN A 32 -24.86 -30.78 18.89
CA ASN A 32 -23.43 -31.00 18.71
C ASN A 32 -22.60 -29.69 18.66
N GLY A 33 -23.22 -28.52 18.84
CA GLY A 33 -22.56 -27.22 18.81
C GLY A 33 -22.41 -26.61 17.41
N GLU A 34 -22.83 -27.30 16.35
CA GLU A 34 -22.79 -26.80 14.98
C GLU A 34 -23.88 -25.75 14.74
N GLU A 35 -23.64 -24.87 13.78
CA GLU A 35 -24.52 -23.78 13.39
C GLU A 35 -25.82 -24.27 12.75
N ILE A 36 -26.90 -23.53 12.97
CA ILE A 36 -28.15 -23.63 12.23
C ILE A 36 -28.54 -22.23 11.75
N LEU A 37 -28.60 -22.01 10.46
CA LEU A 37 -29.12 -20.76 9.90
C LEU A 37 -30.66 -20.84 9.84
N THR A 38 -31.33 -19.78 10.29
CA THR A 38 -32.79 -19.72 10.39
C THR A 38 -33.41 -18.60 9.57
N THR A 39 -32.62 -17.62 9.15
CA THR A 39 -33.10 -16.43 8.44
C THR A 39 -32.77 -16.49 6.97
N ASP A 40 -31.48 -16.61 6.65
CA ASP A 40 -30.98 -16.53 5.29
C ASP A 40 -30.41 -17.88 4.82
N PRO A 41 -30.58 -18.24 3.55
CA PRO A 41 -29.88 -19.38 2.96
C PRO A 41 -28.36 -19.22 3.04
N PRO A 42 -27.57 -20.30 3.16
CA PRO A 42 -26.12 -20.24 3.34
C PRO A 42 -25.39 -19.37 2.31
N ARG A 43 -25.75 -19.45 1.01
CA ARG A 43 -25.16 -18.65 -0.05
C ARG A 43 -25.58 -17.17 -0.04
N THR A 44 -26.61 -16.81 0.71
CA THR A 44 -26.99 -15.41 0.95
C THR A 44 -26.30 -14.89 2.20
N ARG A 45 -26.19 -15.73 3.23
CA ARG A 45 -25.52 -15.37 4.48
C ARG A 45 -24.00 -15.21 4.33
N TYR A 46 -23.36 -16.12 3.58
CA TYR A 46 -21.92 -16.13 3.39
C TYR A 46 -21.55 -15.76 1.97
N ILE A 47 -20.58 -14.85 1.81
CA ILE A 47 -20.18 -14.30 0.52
C ILE A 47 -18.83 -14.82 0.01
N ALA A 48 -18.07 -15.51 0.87
CA ALA A 48 -16.74 -16.02 0.55
C ALA A 48 -16.52 -17.42 1.14
N GLY A 49 -15.47 -18.11 0.72
CA GLY A 49 -15.14 -19.46 1.21
C GLY A 49 -16.06 -20.55 0.71
N ILE A 50 -16.69 -20.35 -0.45
CA ILE A 50 -17.64 -21.26 -1.06
C ILE A 50 -17.03 -21.90 -2.31
N LEU A 51 -17.09 -23.22 -2.42
CA LEU A 51 -16.84 -23.94 -3.67
C LEU A 51 -18.19 -24.39 -4.27
N TYR A 52 -18.45 -23.89 -5.45
CA TYR A 52 -19.66 -24.19 -6.22
C TYR A 52 -19.51 -25.51 -6.99
N PRO A 53 -20.62 -26.19 -7.34
CA PRO A 53 -20.58 -27.36 -8.19
C PRO A 53 -20.08 -26.98 -9.60
N ARG A 54 -19.50 -27.97 -10.31
CA ARG A 54 -19.12 -27.79 -11.71
C ARG A 54 -20.36 -27.52 -12.58
N GLU A 55 -20.25 -26.54 -13.47
CA GLU A 55 -21.23 -26.43 -14.57
C GLU A 55 -20.95 -27.52 -15.59
N THR A 56 -21.93 -28.40 -15.83
CA THR A 56 -21.87 -29.35 -16.93
C THR A 56 -22.13 -28.58 -18.22
N THR A 57 -21.08 -28.15 -18.89
CA THR A 57 -21.19 -27.77 -20.31
C THR A 57 -21.17 -29.05 -21.13
N ASP A 58 -22.21 -29.29 -21.92
CA ASP A 58 -22.32 -30.39 -22.88
C ASP A 58 -21.37 -30.23 -24.09
N THR A 59 -20.22 -29.67 -23.89
CA THR A 59 -19.13 -29.60 -24.88
C THR A 59 -17.79 -29.68 -24.15
N ASP A 60 -17.15 -30.84 -24.29
CA ASP A 60 -15.71 -30.97 -24.15
C ASP A 60 -15.02 -30.05 -25.18
N VAL A 61 -14.91 -28.78 -24.90
CA VAL A 61 -14.01 -27.90 -25.62
C VAL A 61 -12.64 -28.05 -24.96
N ASP A 62 -11.81 -28.86 -25.61
CA ASP A 62 -10.37 -28.86 -25.43
C ASP A 62 -9.84 -27.43 -25.40
N ILE A 63 -9.61 -26.88 -24.20
CA ILE A 63 -8.82 -25.68 -24.05
C ILE A 63 -7.37 -26.08 -24.26
N ARG A 64 -6.97 -26.08 -25.53
CA ARG A 64 -5.56 -26.10 -25.92
C ARG A 64 -4.90 -24.83 -25.37
N GLU A 65 -3.78 -25.05 -24.72
CA GLU A 65 -2.84 -24.03 -24.31
C GLU A 65 -2.57 -23.00 -25.42
N GLY A 66 -2.52 -21.75 -25.03
CA GLY A 66 -1.87 -20.70 -25.77
C GLY A 66 -2.79 -19.85 -26.62
N GLU A 67 -3.13 -18.72 -26.02
CA GLU A 67 -3.02 -17.42 -26.70
C GLU A 67 -3.41 -16.35 -25.69
N SER A 68 -2.38 -15.69 -25.16
CA SER A 68 -2.52 -14.40 -24.48
C SER A 68 -3.00 -13.39 -25.53
N THR A 69 -4.26 -13.00 -25.47
CA THR A 69 -4.72 -11.84 -26.22
C THR A 69 -4.06 -10.59 -25.63
N PRO A 70 -3.41 -9.76 -26.45
CA PRO A 70 -2.88 -8.49 -25.99
C PRO A 70 -4.04 -7.58 -25.61
N VAL A 71 -3.95 -6.97 -24.43
CA VAL A 71 -4.80 -5.84 -24.07
C VAL A 71 -4.49 -4.73 -25.07
N GLY A 72 -5.43 -4.48 -25.98
CA GLY A 72 -5.33 -3.40 -26.94
C GLY A 72 -5.43 -2.05 -26.22
N ASP A 73 -4.42 -1.22 -26.41
CA ASP A 73 -4.50 0.21 -26.18
C ASP A 73 -5.66 0.78 -27.01
N SER A 74 -6.70 1.25 -26.35
CA SER A 74 -7.69 2.10 -26.99
C SER A 74 -7.36 3.55 -26.66
N ASP A 75 -6.73 4.18 -27.61
CA ASP A 75 -6.57 5.64 -27.67
C ASP A 75 -7.91 6.34 -27.52
N GLY A 76 -7.86 7.43 -26.77
CA GLY A 76 -9.01 8.25 -26.45
C GLY A 76 -9.63 8.92 -27.68
N GLU A 77 -10.92 8.92 -27.73
CA GLU A 77 -11.69 9.94 -28.41
C GLU A 77 -12.57 10.71 -27.44
N ASP A 78 -12.36 11.98 -27.52
CA ASP A 78 -13.08 13.11 -26.96
C ASP A 78 -14.61 12.91 -26.99
N ARG A 79 -15.28 12.98 -25.86
CA ARG A 79 -16.71 13.24 -25.79
C ARG A 79 -17.03 14.34 -24.78
N SER A 80 -17.40 15.43 -25.42
CA SER A 80 -18.09 16.63 -24.97
C SER A 80 -18.98 16.51 -23.73
N ASP A 81 -18.86 17.56 -22.92
CA ASP A 81 -19.77 18.16 -21.94
C ASP A 81 -21.21 17.65 -21.92
N GLU A 82 -21.54 16.86 -20.90
CA GLU A 82 -22.89 16.84 -20.33
C GLU A 82 -22.83 17.20 -18.83
N PRO A 83 -23.78 18.02 -18.35
CA PRO A 83 -23.77 18.48 -16.96
C PRO A 83 -24.06 17.33 -16.01
N ALA A 84 -23.30 17.27 -14.92
CA ALA A 84 -23.46 16.33 -13.83
C ALA A 84 -24.92 16.30 -13.34
N LYS A 85 -25.63 15.23 -13.65
CA LYS A 85 -26.91 14.90 -13.00
C LYS A 85 -26.64 14.61 -11.53
N GLY A 86 -27.47 15.20 -10.69
CA GLY A 86 -27.38 15.11 -9.25
C GLY A 86 -27.41 13.67 -8.75
N PHE A 87 -26.88 13.50 -7.53
CA PHE A 87 -26.85 12.26 -6.79
C PHE A 87 -28.20 11.52 -6.88
N GLY A 88 -28.21 10.44 -7.63
CA GLY A 88 -29.31 9.47 -7.63
C GLY A 88 -29.48 8.90 -6.23
N GLY A 89 -30.71 8.75 -5.81
CA GLY A 89 -31.06 8.35 -4.45
C GLY A 89 -30.53 6.94 -4.11
N ALA A 90 -30.59 6.58 -2.82
CA ALA A 90 -30.17 5.29 -2.27
C ALA A 90 -30.69 4.05 -3.04
N ALA A 91 -31.83 4.17 -3.73
CA ALA A 91 -32.39 3.12 -4.58
C ALA A 91 -31.53 2.82 -5.82
N GLU A 92 -31.00 3.84 -6.50
CA GLU A 92 -30.12 3.66 -7.68
C GLU A 92 -28.75 3.10 -7.30
N PHE A 93 -28.28 3.42 -6.08
CA PHE A 93 -27.05 2.82 -5.53
C PHE A 93 -27.25 1.32 -5.20
N LEU A 94 -28.41 0.95 -4.68
CA LEU A 94 -28.77 -0.45 -4.38
C LEU A 94 -28.95 -1.27 -5.67
N GLU A 95 -29.59 -0.70 -6.69
CA GLU A 95 -29.81 -1.36 -7.98
C GLU A 95 -28.48 -1.61 -8.71
N ASN A 96 -27.56 -0.63 -8.70
CA ASN A 96 -26.20 -0.80 -9.22
C ASN A 96 -25.36 -1.79 -8.40
N ALA A 97 -25.57 -1.83 -7.06
CA ALA A 97 -24.89 -2.81 -6.21
C ALA A 97 -25.42 -4.24 -6.46
N GLU A 98 -26.72 -4.41 -6.67
CA GLU A 98 -27.30 -5.71 -7.06
C GLU A 98 -26.83 -6.19 -8.43
N GLU A 99 -26.68 -5.29 -9.41
CA GLU A 99 -26.12 -5.64 -10.72
C GLU A 99 -24.64 -6.04 -10.65
N LEU A 100 -23.85 -5.34 -9.82
CA LEU A 100 -22.45 -5.69 -9.55
C LEU A 100 -22.33 -7.03 -8.80
N ILE A 101 -23.21 -7.30 -7.84
CA ILE A 101 -23.28 -8.57 -7.12
C ILE A 101 -23.70 -9.69 -8.06
N ASN A 102 -24.65 -9.46 -8.96
CA ASN A 102 -25.07 -10.44 -9.97
C ASN A 102 -23.97 -10.72 -11.00
N ARG A 103 -23.16 -9.74 -11.37
CA ARG A 103 -21.98 -9.94 -12.24
C ARG A 103 -20.86 -10.68 -11.53
N SER A 104 -20.60 -10.41 -10.25
CA SER A 104 -19.62 -11.15 -9.46
C SER A 104 -20.02 -12.61 -9.21
N ASN A 105 -21.32 -12.90 -9.14
CA ASN A 105 -21.86 -14.25 -9.06
C ASN A 105 -21.70 -15.07 -10.36
N ALA A 106 -21.35 -14.44 -11.48
CA ALA A 106 -21.04 -15.17 -12.72
C ALA A 106 -19.72 -15.96 -12.64
N TYR A 107 -18.80 -15.59 -11.72
CA TYR A 107 -17.53 -16.29 -11.49
C TYR A 107 -17.60 -17.17 -10.25
N ARG A 108 -18.37 -18.25 -10.32
CA ARG A 108 -18.51 -19.23 -9.24
C ARG A 108 -17.35 -20.21 -9.27
N GLN A 109 -16.35 -20.00 -8.40
CA GLN A 109 -15.21 -20.91 -8.33
C GLN A 109 -15.62 -22.29 -7.80
N SER A 110 -15.17 -23.35 -8.47
CA SER A 110 -15.31 -24.74 -8.02
C SER A 110 -14.07 -25.28 -7.33
N ALA A 111 -12.96 -24.57 -7.37
CA ALA A 111 -11.67 -24.99 -6.82
C ALA A 111 -10.89 -23.84 -6.21
N ILE A 112 -10.07 -24.17 -5.21
CA ILE A 112 -9.02 -23.31 -4.65
C ILE A 112 -7.70 -24.06 -4.66
N SER A 113 -6.58 -23.35 -4.87
CA SER A 113 -5.27 -23.99 -4.94
C SER A 113 -4.19 -23.18 -4.25
N ILE A 114 -3.12 -23.88 -3.84
CA ILE A 114 -1.87 -23.26 -3.38
C ILE A 114 -0.70 -23.87 -4.14
N THR A 115 0.18 -23.03 -4.65
CA THR A 115 1.48 -23.45 -5.18
C THR A 115 2.56 -23.24 -4.15
N VAL A 116 3.38 -24.26 -3.86
CA VAL A 116 4.44 -24.23 -2.85
C VAL A 116 5.70 -24.93 -3.35
N ALA A 117 6.85 -24.61 -2.72
CA ALA A 117 8.12 -25.29 -2.94
C ALA A 117 8.42 -26.27 -1.80
N ILE A 118 8.55 -27.54 -2.12
CA ILE A 118 8.81 -28.63 -1.18
C ILE A 118 10.24 -29.12 -1.36
N LYS A 119 11.00 -29.23 -0.25
CA LYS A 119 12.34 -29.81 -0.27
C LYS A 119 12.29 -31.26 -0.70
N ASN A 120 13.28 -31.70 -1.45
CA ASN A 120 13.37 -33.11 -1.84
C ASN A 120 13.40 -34.01 -0.60
N ASP A 121 12.75 -35.17 -0.70
CA ASP A 121 12.58 -36.16 0.38
C ASP A 121 11.83 -35.63 1.63
N ASP A 122 11.07 -34.54 1.51
CA ASP A 122 10.20 -34.10 2.59
C ASP A 122 8.88 -34.86 2.61
N LYS A 123 8.28 -34.97 3.80
CA LYS A 123 7.00 -35.61 3.99
C LYS A 123 5.93 -34.57 4.28
N ILE A 124 4.95 -34.52 3.41
CA ILE A 124 3.83 -33.59 3.49
C ILE A 124 2.58 -34.28 3.99
N ARG A 125 1.89 -33.66 4.93
CA ARG A 125 0.54 -34.06 5.36
C ARG A 125 -0.43 -32.94 5.01
N VAL A 126 -1.71 -33.29 4.85
CA VAL A 126 -2.78 -32.35 4.55
C VAL A 126 -3.93 -32.50 5.52
N GLU A 127 -4.44 -31.35 5.96
CA GLU A 127 -5.69 -31.22 6.71
C GLU A 127 -6.67 -30.44 5.84
N VAL A 128 -7.87 -30.97 5.64
CA VAL A 128 -8.96 -30.32 4.88
C VAL A 128 -10.14 -30.10 5.81
N SER A 129 -10.72 -28.91 5.76
CA SER A 129 -11.96 -28.57 6.47
C SER A 129 -12.95 -27.90 5.53
N ALA A 130 -14.22 -28.21 5.70
CA ALA A 130 -15.33 -27.61 4.96
C ALA A 130 -16.63 -27.77 5.77
N GLY A 131 -17.71 -27.17 5.27
CA GLY A 131 -19.06 -27.36 5.77
C GLY A 131 -20.04 -27.60 4.62
N THR A 132 -21.11 -28.31 4.88
CA THR A 132 -22.28 -28.42 4.01
C THR A 132 -23.52 -28.05 4.78
N TYR A 133 -24.54 -27.55 4.10
CA TYR A 133 -25.83 -27.20 4.69
C TYR A 133 -26.94 -27.99 4.02
N THR A 134 -27.88 -28.46 4.85
CA THR A 134 -29.08 -29.18 4.39
C THR A 134 -30.30 -28.29 4.58
N THR A 135 -31.18 -28.21 3.62
CA THR A 135 -32.43 -27.45 3.76
C THR A 135 -33.49 -28.30 4.45
N LEU A 136 -33.94 -27.87 5.63
CA LEU A 136 -35.02 -28.52 6.38
C LEU A 136 -36.21 -27.57 6.50
N THR A 137 -37.38 -27.99 6.01
CA THR A 137 -38.62 -27.21 6.18
C THR A 137 -39.54 -27.94 7.13
N ARG A 138 -39.96 -27.25 8.21
CA ARG A 138 -40.89 -27.74 9.21
C ARG A 138 -42.08 -26.77 9.32
N THR A 139 -43.26 -27.29 9.63
CA THR A 139 -44.40 -26.46 9.95
C THR A 139 -44.42 -26.20 11.45
N ASP A 140 -44.42 -24.96 11.85
CA ASP A 140 -44.55 -24.56 13.26
C ASP A 140 -45.98 -24.97 13.76
N PRO A 141 -46.06 -25.83 14.77
CA PRO A 141 -47.35 -26.31 15.26
C PRO A 141 -48.22 -25.22 15.94
N LYS A 142 -47.62 -24.08 16.29
CA LYS A 142 -48.33 -22.96 16.94
C LYS A 142 -48.84 -21.92 15.97
N THR A 143 -48.06 -21.67 14.88
CA THR A 143 -48.34 -20.58 13.94
C THR A 143 -48.77 -21.07 12.57
N GLU A 144 -48.75 -22.40 12.33
CA GLU A 144 -48.97 -23.07 11.03
C GLU A 144 -48.07 -22.54 9.88
N LYS A 145 -47.08 -21.73 10.21
CA LYS A 145 -46.11 -21.20 9.23
C LYS A 145 -45.01 -22.22 8.93
N LYS A 146 -44.60 -22.25 7.68
CA LYS A 146 -43.43 -23.02 7.27
C LYS A 146 -42.17 -22.27 7.72
N ILE A 147 -41.34 -22.92 8.51
CA ILE A 147 -40.01 -22.43 8.91
C ILE A 147 -38.97 -23.28 8.17
N THR A 148 -38.11 -22.62 7.42
CA THR A 148 -36.97 -23.27 6.76
C THR A 148 -35.71 -22.99 7.56
N THR A 149 -34.96 -24.04 7.83
CA THR A 149 -33.68 -23.95 8.57
C THR A 149 -32.60 -24.66 7.78
N TYR A 150 -31.37 -24.24 8.00
CA TYR A 150 -30.21 -24.76 7.29
C TYR A 150 -29.14 -25.23 8.30
N PRO A 151 -29.27 -26.46 8.84
CA PRO A 151 -28.29 -27.03 9.73
C PRO A 151 -26.98 -27.32 8.97
N ARG A 152 -25.86 -26.93 9.59
CA ARG A 152 -24.51 -27.20 9.09
C ARG A 152 -24.07 -28.60 9.46
N THR A 153 -23.32 -29.23 8.56
CA THR A 153 -22.55 -30.45 8.83
C THR A 153 -21.07 -30.16 8.54
N ALA A 154 -20.25 -30.22 9.59
CA ALA A 154 -18.81 -30.05 9.45
C ALA A 154 -18.16 -31.26 8.76
N LEU A 155 -17.21 -30.99 7.91
CA LEU A 155 -16.35 -31.96 7.25
C LEU A 155 -14.90 -31.66 7.67
N SER A 156 -14.24 -32.66 8.24
CA SER A 156 -12.81 -32.65 8.50
C SER A 156 -12.19 -33.91 7.91
N TRP A 157 -11.10 -33.76 7.22
CA TRP A 157 -10.38 -34.86 6.62
C TRP A 157 -8.87 -34.64 6.72
N GLU A 158 -8.18 -35.70 7.08
CA GLU A 158 -6.74 -35.83 7.06
C GLU A 158 -6.39 -37.08 6.26
N ASN A 159 -5.28 -37.09 5.54
CA ASN A 159 -4.88 -38.25 4.75
C ASN A 159 -4.42 -39.43 5.65
N GLY A 160 -5.30 -39.93 6.52
CA GLY A 160 -5.04 -41.04 7.42
C GLY A 160 -3.84 -40.88 8.36
N GLY A 161 -3.36 -39.65 8.54
CA GLY A 161 -2.14 -39.33 9.27
C GLY A 161 -0.84 -39.73 8.56
N ASN A 162 -0.93 -40.32 7.37
CA ASN A 162 0.22 -40.69 6.55
C ASN A 162 0.69 -39.52 5.67
N PRO A 163 2.00 -39.47 5.34
CA PRO A 163 2.50 -38.54 4.35
C PRO A 163 1.79 -38.74 2.98
N LEU A 164 1.57 -37.63 2.29
CA LEU A 164 1.08 -37.65 0.91
C LEU A 164 2.13 -38.26 -0.01
N GLU A 165 1.69 -39.08 -0.94
CA GLU A 165 2.49 -39.47 -2.08
C GLU A 165 2.48 -38.30 -3.07
N LEU A 166 3.66 -37.80 -3.44
CA LEU A 166 3.81 -36.66 -4.33
C LEU A 166 4.06 -37.15 -5.78
N PRO A 167 3.40 -36.57 -6.78
CA PRO A 167 3.64 -36.93 -8.17
C PRO A 167 5.06 -36.57 -8.61
N THR A 168 5.59 -37.36 -9.54
CA THR A 168 6.86 -37.11 -10.22
C THR A 168 6.63 -36.41 -11.57
N ALA A 169 7.71 -36.01 -12.24
CA ALA A 169 7.62 -35.47 -13.58
C ALA A 169 6.96 -36.42 -14.60
N GLU A 170 7.05 -37.74 -14.36
CA GLU A 170 6.48 -38.76 -15.26
C GLU A 170 4.96 -38.91 -15.07
N ASN A 171 4.47 -38.81 -13.81
CA ASN A 171 3.06 -39.01 -13.48
C ASN A 171 2.25 -37.72 -13.44
N GLY A 172 2.91 -36.58 -13.24
CA GLY A 172 2.37 -35.21 -13.32
C GLY A 172 1.24 -34.83 -12.36
N LEU A 173 0.29 -35.70 -12.09
CA LEU A 173 -0.93 -35.39 -11.33
C LEU A 173 -1.39 -36.61 -10.50
N TYR A 174 -1.66 -36.39 -9.21
CA TYR A 174 -2.38 -37.34 -8.34
C TYR A 174 -3.71 -36.72 -7.89
N LYS A 175 -4.76 -37.55 -7.90
CA LYS A 175 -6.11 -37.21 -7.48
C LYS A 175 -6.53 -38.06 -6.30
N ILE A 176 -6.88 -37.41 -5.20
CA ILE A 176 -7.24 -38.04 -3.95
C ILE A 176 -8.67 -37.65 -3.58
N PRO A 177 -9.64 -38.58 -3.58
CA PRO A 177 -10.98 -38.26 -3.13
C PRO A 177 -10.99 -37.98 -1.63
N VAL A 178 -11.64 -36.88 -1.22
CA VAL A 178 -11.87 -36.54 0.19
C VAL A 178 -13.09 -37.32 0.67
N ARG A 179 -12.90 -38.60 1.05
CA ARG A 179 -13.99 -39.54 1.31
C ARG A 179 -15.00 -39.57 0.15
N ASP A 180 -16.23 -39.98 0.42
CA ASP A 180 -17.35 -39.99 -0.58
C ASP A 180 -18.15 -38.67 -0.51
N THR A 181 -17.45 -37.51 -0.39
CA THR A 181 -18.13 -36.22 -0.18
C THR A 181 -18.42 -35.46 -1.47
N GLY A 182 -17.70 -35.75 -2.53
CA GLY A 182 -17.66 -34.93 -3.74
C GLY A 182 -16.62 -33.80 -3.70
N LEU A 183 -15.76 -33.75 -2.67
CA LEU A 183 -14.51 -32.99 -2.70
C LEU A 183 -13.37 -33.89 -3.20
N GLN A 184 -12.48 -33.31 -3.98
CA GLN A 184 -11.29 -33.96 -4.50
C GLN A 184 -10.07 -33.09 -4.21
N PHE A 185 -8.99 -33.72 -3.76
CA PHE A 185 -7.73 -33.07 -3.51
C PHE A 185 -6.71 -33.52 -4.55
N ASP A 186 -6.27 -32.59 -5.38
CA ASP A 186 -5.37 -32.83 -6.49
C ASP A 186 -3.98 -32.31 -6.20
N ILE A 187 -2.94 -33.05 -6.56
CA ILE A 187 -1.55 -32.68 -6.43
C ILE A 187 -0.92 -32.65 -7.82
N THR A 188 -0.50 -31.49 -8.29
CA THR A 188 0.11 -31.32 -9.60
C THR A 188 1.61 -31.02 -9.45
N PHE A 189 2.46 -31.84 -10.05
CA PHE A 189 3.86 -31.51 -10.25
C PHE A 189 3.99 -30.36 -11.23
N ARG A 190 4.84 -29.38 -10.94
CA ARG A 190 5.11 -28.25 -11.86
C ARG A 190 6.51 -28.35 -12.45
N TYR A 191 7.54 -28.15 -11.65
CA TYR A 191 8.93 -28.22 -12.06
C TYR A 191 9.86 -28.29 -10.84
N MET A 192 11.15 -28.61 -11.08
CA MET A 192 12.18 -28.65 -10.04
C MET A 192 13.04 -27.38 -10.06
N VAL A 193 13.41 -26.89 -8.88
CA VAL A 193 14.32 -25.75 -8.71
C VAL A 193 15.31 -26.08 -7.60
N GLY A 194 16.59 -26.28 -7.97
CA GLY A 194 17.63 -26.65 -7.01
C GLY A 194 17.30 -27.91 -6.24
N ASN A 195 17.24 -27.82 -4.93
CA ASN A 195 16.92 -28.95 -4.03
C ASN A 195 15.43 -28.99 -3.62
N SER A 196 14.56 -28.35 -4.38
CA SER A 196 13.12 -28.30 -4.12
C SER A 196 12.32 -28.55 -5.39
N THR A 197 11.12 -29.06 -5.21
CA THR A 197 10.14 -29.26 -6.28
C THR A 197 8.91 -28.41 -6.03
N ILE A 198 8.43 -27.77 -7.08
CA ILE A 198 7.25 -26.92 -7.05
C ILE A 198 6.02 -27.78 -7.33
N TYR A 199 5.04 -27.71 -6.43
CA TYR A 199 3.76 -28.39 -6.56
C TYR A 199 2.62 -27.39 -6.43
N THR A 200 1.51 -27.69 -7.12
CA THR A 200 0.22 -27.03 -6.90
C THR A 200 -0.72 -28.04 -6.26
N PHE A 201 -1.26 -27.69 -5.10
CA PHE A 201 -2.29 -28.44 -4.38
C PHE A 201 -3.63 -27.79 -4.61
N THR A 202 -4.62 -28.53 -5.07
CA THR A 202 -5.95 -28.03 -5.43
C THR A 202 -7.01 -28.80 -4.66
N LEU A 203 -7.96 -28.07 -4.06
CA LEU A 203 -9.16 -28.66 -3.49
C LEU A 203 -10.35 -28.25 -4.34
N GLU A 204 -11.05 -29.23 -4.89
CA GLU A 204 -12.10 -29.03 -5.88
C GLU A 204 -13.42 -29.67 -5.47
N ASN A 205 -14.52 -28.97 -5.74
CA ASN A 205 -15.87 -29.51 -5.70
C ASN A 205 -16.20 -30.20 -7.03
N THR A 206 -16.25 -31.52 -7.02
CA THR A 206 -16.54 -32.35 -8.21
C THR A 206 -18.02 -32.65 -8.40
N ARG A 207 -18.89 -32.17 -7.51
CA ARG A 207 -20.33 -32.30 -7.65
C ARG A 207 -20.80 -31.61 -8.94
N ALA A 208 -21.68 -32.27 -9.68
CA ALA A 208 -22.33 -31.67 -10.84
C ALA A 208 -23.54 -30.84 -10.40
N LYS A 209 -23.77 -29.70 -11.02
CA LYS A 209 -24.96 -28.86 -10.83
C LYS A 209 -26.20 -29.65 -11.31
N GLN A 210 -27.20 -29.78 -10.45
CA GLN A 210 -28.46 -30.47 -10.75
C GLN A 210 -29.57 -29.43 -10.98
N GLY A 211 -29.79 -29.06 -12.22
CA GLY A 211 -30.90 -28.18 -12.62
C GLY A 211 -30.49 -26.76 -13.01
N ALA A 212 -31.45 -25.87 -13.19
CA ALA A 212 -31.19 -24.50 -13.70
C ALA A 212 -30.48 -23.59 -12.72
N SER A 213 -30.69 -23.74 -11.40
CA SER A 213 -30.05 -22.96 -10.36
C SER A 213 -29.22 -23.83 -9.43
N VAL A 214 -28.10 -23.32 -8.94
CA VAL A 214 -27.27 -23.98 -7.93
C VAL A 214 -28.02 -24.08 -6.61
N ARG A 215 -27.97 -25.23 -5.95
CA ARG A 215 -28.55 -25.45 -4.62
C ARG A 215 -27.47 -25.36 -3.53
N ASP A 216 -27.88 -25.06 -2.29
CA ASP A 216 -26.94 -24.94 -1.16
C ASP A 216 -26.29 -26.28 -0.82
N ASP A 217 -27.00 -27.39 -0.96
CA ASP A 217 -26.50 -28.75 -0.72
C ASP A 217 -25.52 -29.26 -1.79
N GLU A 218 -25.37 -28.54 -2.91
CA GLU A 218 -24.36 -28.82 -3.95
C GLU A 218 -23.03 -28.09 -3.66
N CYS A 219 -23.04 -27.09 -2.78
CA CYS A 219 -21.89 -26.27 -2.44
C CYS A 219 -21.15 -26.79 -1.20
N PHE A 220 -19.88 -26.43 -1.11
CA PHE A 220 -19.10 -26.51 0.12
C PHE A 220 -18.78 -25.12 0.64
N PHE A 221 -18.90 -24.93 1.93
CA PHE A 221 -18.72 -23.65 2.63
C PHE A 221 -17.54 -23.74 3.59
N GLN A 222 -16.98 -22.60 3.96
CA GLN A 222 -15.82 -22.49 4.87
C GLN A 222 -14.67 -23.41 4.45
N VAL A 223 -14.43 -23.48 3.15
CA VAL A 223 -13.46 -24.43 2.59
C VAL A 223 -12.05 -23.96 2.86
N LYS A 224 -11.26 -24.83 3.47
CA LYS A 224 -9.87 -24.56 3.83
C LYS A 224 -9.06 -25.85 3.77
N PHE A 225 -7.80 -25.76 3.36
CA PHE A 225 -6.84 -26.83 3.59
C PHE A 225 -5.50 -26.28 4.09
N LYS A 226 -4.78 -27.12 4.80
CA LYS A 226 -3.48 -26.82 5.40
C LYS A 226 -2.49 -27.92 5.07
N LEU A 227 -1.33 -27.54 4.60
CA LEU A 227 -0.20 -28.42 4.34
C LEU A 227 0.78 -28.35 5.51
N LEU A 228 1.28 -29.51 5.92
CA LEU A 228 2.24 -29.66 7.02
C LEU A 228 3.50 -30.35 6.48
N SER A 229 4.66 -29.75 6.72
CA SER A 229 5.97 -30.23 6.29
C SER A 229 6.81 -30.67 7.48
N GLU A 230 7.52 -31.78 7.36
CA GLU A 230 8.47 -32.22 8.41
C GLU A 230 9.78 -31.42 8.37
N LYS A 231 10.31 -31.11 7.17
CA LYS A 231 11.58 -30.40 6.98
C LYS A 231 11.42 -28.88 6.83
N GLY A 232 10.20 -28.40 6.68
CA GLY A 232 9.86 -27.01 6.38
C GLY A 232 9.91 -26.69 4.89
N PHE A 233 8.96 -25.86 4.44
CA PHE A 233 8.85 -25.40 3.07
C PHE A 233 10.04 -24.52 2.66
N SER A 234 10.37 -24.56 1.37
CA SER A 234 11.34 -23.62 0.77
C SER A 234 10.63 -22.37 0.31
N PRO A 235 11.30 -21.21 0.33
CA PRO A 235 10.78 -20.03 -0.37
C PRO A 235 10.53 -20.35 -1.84
N LEU A 236 9.41 -19.83 -2.37
CA LEU A 236 9.18 -19.83 -3.80
C LEU A 236 10.17 -18.84 -4.43
N SER A 237 11.19 -19.34 -5.13
CA SER A 237 11.91 -18.50 -6.06
C SER A 237 11.01 -18.29 -7.28
N GLU A 238 10.69 -17.05 -7.58
CA GLU A 238 10.23 -16.73 -8.93
C GLU A 238 11.33 -17.22 -9.86
N GLY A 239 11.02 -18.24 -10.69
CA GLY A 239 11.99 -18.79 -11.63
C GLY A 239 12.63 -17.62 -12.37
N GLN A 240 13.95 -17.66 -12.57
CA GLN A 240 14.71 -16.57 -13.18
C GLN A 240 14.02 -16.12 -14.48
N ARG A 241 13.11 -15.17 -14.36
CA ARG A 241 12.63 -14.46 -15.54
C ARG A 241 13.85 -13.70 -16.05
N ILE A 242 14.35 -14.10 -17.18
CA ILE A 242 15.37 -13.35 -17.92
C ILE A 242 14.62 -12.09 -18.40
N THR A 243 14.54 -11.11 -17.54
CA THR A 243 13.97 -9.81 -17.88
C THR A 243 15.10 -8.78 -17.82
N GLU A 244 15.14 -7.91 -18.82
CA GLU A 244 16.02 -6.74 -18.84
C GLU A 244 15.45 -5.59 -17.99
N ASP A 245 14.26 -5.77 -17.42
CA ASP A 245 13.57 -4.77 -16.60
C ASP A 245 14.39 -4.45 -15.34
N GLU A 246 14.85 -3.21 -15.28
CA GLU A 246 15.66 -2.68 -14.20
C GLU A 246 14.86 -2.54 -12.89
N ASP A 247 13.57 -2.25 -12.96
CA ASP A 247 12.69 -2.10 -11.79
C ASP A 247 12.46 -3.47 -11.16
N TYR A 248 12.26 -4.51 -11.97
CA TYR A 248 12.17 -5.88 -11.48
C TYR A 248 13.46 -6.28 -10.72
N ARG A 249 14.63 -6.04 -11.31
CA ARG A 249 15.93 -6.35 -10.66
C ARG A 249 16.14 -5.54 -9.38
N SER A 250 15.71 -4.28 -9.36
CA SER A 250 15.76 -3.44 -8.16
C SER A 250 14.89 -4.00 -7.05
N ASN A 251 13.67 -4.42 -7.37
CA ASN A 251 12.76 -5.03 -6.41
C ASN A 251 13.31 -6.35 -5.87
N GLN A 252 13.88 -7.20 -6.71
CA GLN A 252 14.52 -8.45 -6.27
C GLN A 252 15.65 -8.18 -5.28
N LEU A 253 16.49 -7.17 -5.50
CA LEU A 253 17.54 -6.79 -4.56
C LEU A 253 16.97 -6.20 -3.26
N LEU A 254 15.99 -5.30 -3.35
CA LEU A 254 15.43 -4.61 -2.17
C LEU A 254 14.66 -5.55 -1.25
N TYR A 255 13.96 -6.53 -1.82
CA TYR A 255 13.13 -7.50 -1.10
C TYR A 255 13.76 -8.89 -1.00
N ARG A 256 15.09 -9.03 -1.22
CA ARG A 256 15.79 -10.33 -1.22
C ARG A 256 15.65 -11.14 0.07
N ASP A 257 15.39 -10.44 1.19
CA ASP A 257 15.21 -11.04 2.51
C ASP A 257 13.72 -11.24 2.87
N VAL A 258 12.80 -10.88 1.95
CA VAL A 258 11.36 -11.12 2.07
C VAL A 258 11.01 -12.35 1.24
N HIS A 259 10.61 -13.42 1.91
CA HIS A 259 10.33 -14.69 1.27
C HIS A 259 8.83 -14.94 1.15
N ASN A 260 8.39 -15.36 -0.03
CA ASN A 260 7.06 -15.90 -0.26
C ASN A 260 7.15 -17.42 -0.26
N PHE A 261 6.33 -18.08 0.54
CA PHE A 261 6.32 -19.54 0.64
C PHE A 261 5.19 -20.19 -0.15
N ALA A 262 4.19 -19.40 -0.54
CA ALA A 262 3.06 -19.90 -1.30
C ALA A 262 2.42 -18.84 -2.21
N ILE A 263 1.79 -19.32 -3.28
CA ILE A 263 0.91 -18.52 -4.16
C ILE A 263 -0.47 -19.17 -4.14
N GLY A 264 -1.49 -18.42 -3.71
CA GLY A 264 -2.89 -18.85 -3.76
C GLY A 264 -3.53 -18.62 -5.14
N HIS A 265 -4.41 -19.52 -5.56
CA HIS A 265 -5.22 -19.42 -6.76
C HIS A 265 -6.69 -19.60 -6.37
N GLY A 266 -7.51 -18.58 -6.60
CA GLY A 266 -8.89 -18.52 -6.08
C GLY A 266 -8.98 -18.33 -4.55
N CYS A 267 -7.85 -18.18 -3.87
CA CYS A 267 -7.72 -17.91 -2.45
C CYS A 267 -6.43 -17.16 -2.16
N ALA A 268 -6.28 -16.60 -0.97
CA ALA A 268 -5.00 -16.19 -0.43
C ALA A 268 -4.26 -17.41 0.18
N ALA A 269 -2.98 -17.24 0.45
CA ALA A 269 -2.18 -18.19 1.21
C ALA A 269 -1.68 -17.54 2.50
N ASP A 270 -1.60 -18.35 3.56
CA ASP A 270 -1.05 -17.97 4.85
C ASP A 270 -0.04 -19.03 5.30
N TRP A 271 0.98 -18.65 6.06
CA TRP A 271 2.04 -19.54 6.51
C TRP A 271 2.57 -19.16 7.88
N GLU A 272 3.34 -20.07 8.47
CA GLU A 272 3.95 -19.89 9.77
C GLU A 272 4.94 -18.72 9.79
N ASP A 273 4.77 -17.81 10.76
CA ASP A 273 5.74 -16.72 11.02
C ASP A 273 6.92 -17.26 11.87
N ALA A 274 7.79 -18.02 11.22
CA ALA A 274 8.95 -18.65 11.85
C ALA A 274 10.12 -18.77 10.85
N ASP A 275 11.33 -18.95 11.38
CA ASP A 275 12.54 -19.17 10.55
C ASP A 275 12.44 -20.44 9.68
N ILE A 276 11.70 -21.44 10.16
CA ILE A 276 11.39 -22.66 9.42
C ILE A 276 9.87 -22.76 9.31
N VAL A 277 9.36 -22.52 8.13
CA VAL A 277 7.92 -22.56 7.82
C VAL A 277 7.48 -24.02 7.69
N ARG A 278 6.77 -24.53 8.68
CA ARG A 278 6.31 -25.93 8.72
C ARG A 278 4.87 -26.13 8.30
N TRP A 279 4.10 -25.05 8.23
CA TRP A 279 2.74 -25.12 7.70
C TRP A 279 2.43 -23.99 6.74
N ILE A 280 1.62 -24.31 5.74
CA ILE A 280 1.03 -23.37 4.78
C ILE A 280 -0.45 -23.73 4.65
N SER A 281 -1.32 -22.72 4.63
CA SER A 281 -2.76 -22.93 4.48
C SER A 281 -3.39 -21.99 3.45
N THR A 282 -4.53 -22.40 2.90
CA THR A 282 -5.41 -21.47 2.22
C THR A 282 -5.96 -20.47 3.22
N ALA A 283 -6.10 -19.22 2.78
CA ALA A 283 -6.80 -18.16 3.50
C ALA A 283 -7.75 -17.45 2.53
N ILE A 284 -8.81 -16.86 3.04
CA ILE A 284 -9.75 -16.14 2.18
C ILE A 284 -9.32 -14.68 2.05
N PHE A 285 -8.88 -14.08 3.15
CA PHE A 285 -8.37 -12.72 3.15
C PHE A 285 -6.84 -12.72 3.18
N PRO A 286 -6.16 -12.02 2.24
CA PRO A 286 -4.73 -11.82 2.33
C PRO A 286 -4.41 -10.90 3.52
N LYS A 287 -3.40 -11.28 4.32
CA LYS A 287 -2.89 -10.48 5.44
C LYS A 287 -1.46 -10.04 5.12
N TYR A 288 -1.19 -8.77 5.31
CA TYR A 288 0.17 -8.24 5.18
C TYR A 288 0.40 -7.06 6.14
N ASP A 289 1.50 -7.13 6.88
CA ASP A 289 1.92 -6.06 7.78
C ASP A 289 2.80 -5.07 7.03
N ILE A 290 2.24 -3.91 6.72
CA ILE A 290 3.02 -2.80 6.20
C ILE A 290 3.81 -2.20 7.35
N LYS A 291 5.12 -2.47 7.40
CA LYS A 291 5.99 -1.82 8.38
C LYS A 291 6.08 -0.33 8.07
N PRO A 292 5.80 0.55 9.05
CA PRO A 292 5.92 1.98 8.83
C PRO A 292 7.38 2.34 8.54
N ILE A 293 7.61 3.07 7.45
CA ILE A 293 8.92 3.67 7.18
C ILE A 293 8.94 5.01 7.92
N VAL A 294 9.79 5.09 8.92
CA VAL A 294 10.02 6.33 9.68
C VAL A 294 11.40 6.91 9.34
N PRO A 295 11.52 8.23 9.20
CA PRO A 295 12.82 8.85 9.01
C PRO A 295 13.69 8.58 10.24
N SER A 296 14.90 8.07 10.04
CA SER A 296 15.87 7.91 11.11
C SER A 296 16.39 9.29 11.54
N ALA A 297 16.56 9.49 12.84
CA ALA A 297 17.34 10.61 13.35
C ALA A 297 18.82 10.38 12.98
N ILE A 298 19.54 11.46 12.72
CA ILE A 298 20.99 11.43 12.46
C ILE A 298 21.67 12.00 13.68
N ASP A 299 22.54 11.23 14.32
CA ASP A 299 23.24 11.68 15.53
C ASP A 299 24.05 12.95 15.28
N GLY A 300 23.82 13.95 16.13
CA GLY A 300 24.47 15.26 16.05
C GLY A 300 23.87 16.22 15.01
N VAL A 301 22.75 15.85 14.35
CA VAL A 301 22.08 16.67 13.33
C VAL A 301 20.66 16.99 13.79
N SER A 302 20.33 18.28 13.98
CA SER A 302 19.00 18.69 14.47
C SER A 302 18.08 19.23 13.37
N LEU A 303 18.62 19.77 12.29
CA LEU A 303 17.93 20.29 11.09
C LEU A 303 16.75 21.23 11.41
N GLU A 304 16.97 22.20 12.29
CA GLU A 304 15.93 23.14 12.73
C GLU A 304 15.79 24.32 11.76
N MET A 305 14.57 24.56 11.25
CA MET A 305 14.27 25.64 10.30
C MET A 305 14.64 27.03 10.88
N LEU A 306 14.38 27.25 12.16
CA LEU A 306 14.71 28.54 12.81
C LEU A 306 16.21 28.78 12.82
N LYS A 307 17.04 27.77 13.10
CA LYS A 307 18.51 27.88 13.08
C LYS A 307 19.06 28.13 11.68
N MET A 308 18.35 27.60 10.66
CA MET A 308 18.71 27.74 9.23
C MET A 308 18.10 28.99 8.59
N SER A 309 17.26 29.75 9.32
CA SER A 309 16.65 31.00 8.88
C SER A 309 17.59 32.19 9.08
N PRO A 310 17.20 33.43 8.68
CA PRO A 310 17.98 34.64 8.97
C PRO A 310 18.21 34.92 10.47
N TYR A 311 17.44 34.29 11.35
CA TYR A 311 17.60 34.42 12.81
C TYR A 311 18.69 33.50 13.39
N GLY A 312 19.20 32.56 12.61
CA GLY A 312 20.22 31.61 13.05
C GLY A 312 21.63 31.99 12.66
N ASN A 313 22.59 31.17 13.10
CA ASN A 313 23.99 31.32 12.73
C ASN A 313 24.29 30.48 11.47
N PHE A 314 24.66 31.13 10.38
CA PHE A 314 24.93 30.45 9.12
C PHE A 314 26.11 29.47 9.19
N SER A 315 27.17 29.78 9.96
CA SER A 315 28.30 28.87 10.13
C SER A 315 27.91 27.54 10.78
N ASP A 316 27.01 27.61 11.77
CA ASP A 316 26.49 26.41 12.43
C ASP A 316 25.61 25.60 11.47
N THR A 317 24.79 26.29 10.66
CA THR A 317 23.99 25.67 9.58
C THR A 317 24.87 24.89 8.62
N VAL A 318 25.94 25.51 8.11
CA VAL A 318 26.87 24.83 7.18
C VAL A 318 27.53 23.62 7.84
N SER A 319 27.98 23.77 9.08
CA SER A 319 28.59 22.66 9.82
C SER A 319 27.64 21.47 9.98
N GLU A 320 26.38 21.74 10.27
CA GLU A 320 25.33 20.72 10.39
C GLU A 320 25.02 20.03 9.05
N LEU A 321 24.93 20.80 7.95
CA LEU A 321 24.72 20.25 6.60
C LEU A 321 25.90 19.39 6.14
N ARG A 322 27.14 19.81 6.44
CA ARG A 322 28.36 19.01 6.17
C ARG A 322 28.35 17.71 6.96
N LEU A 323 27.96 17.76 8.24
CA LEU A 323 27.81 16.54 9.06
C LEU A 323 26.77 15.60 8.47
N MET A 324 25.62 16.10 8.01
CA MET A 324 24.60 15.30 7.34
C MET A 324 25.17 14.61 6.08
N CYS A 325 25.91 15.32 5.23
CA CYS A 325 26.57 14.74 4.05
C CYS A 325 27.60 13.68 4.44
N GLN A 326 28.40 13.93 5.50
CA GLN A 326 29.35 12.96 6.01
C GLN A 326 28.65 11.67 6.49
N LYS A 327 27.59 11.79 7.24
CA LYS A 327 26.81 10.62 7.72
C LYS A 327 26.20 9.83 6.56
N TYR A 328 25.73 10.50 5.53
CA TYR A 328 25.24 9.83 4.32
C TYR A 328 26.38 9.10 3.59
N ARG A 329 27.57 9.67 3.50
CA ARG A 329 28.77 9.00 2.94
C ARG A 329 29.16 7.76 3.75
N GLU A 330 29.13 7.84 5.08
CA GLU A 330 29.38 6.69 5.96
C GLU A 330 28.40 5.56 5.68
N TRP A 331 27.11 5.89 5.53
CA TRP A 331 26.07 4.91 5.17
C TRP A 331 26.31 4.27 3.78
N ILE A 332 26.66 5.05 2.76
CA ILE A 332 27.02 4.53 1.42
C ILE A 332 28.20 3.56 1.52
N ASN A 333 29.20 3.86 2.35
CA ASN A 333 30.35 2.95 2.56
C ASN A 333 29.90 1.64 3.25
N GLY A 334 28.92 1.70 4.13
CA GLY A 334 28.25 0.53 4.68
C GLY A 334 27.60 -0.33 3.59
N LEU A 335 26.89 0.28 2.64
CA LEU A 335 26.30 -0.43 1.49
C LEU A 335 27.36 -1.12 0.63
N ARG A 336 28.53 -0.50 0.39
CA ARG A 336 29.65 -1.12 -0.32
C ARG A 336 30.18 -2.37 0.40
N THR A 337 30.13 -2.36 1.72
CA THR A 337 30.52 -3.53 2.52
C THR A 337 29.49 -4.66 2.37
N ILE A 338 28.19 -4.34 2.48
CA ILE A 338 27.10 -5.31 2.29
C ILE A 338 27.17 -5.92 0.88
N ARG A 339 27.42 -5.09 -0.13
CA ARG A 339 27.53 -5.52 -1.55
C ARG A 339 28.52 -6.65 -1.76
N LYS A 340 29.62 -6.71 -0.99
CA LYS A 340 30.64 -7.78 -1.13
C LYS A 340 30.09 -9.16 -0.79
N ASN A 341 29.04 -9.23 0.01
CA ASN A 341 28.44 -10.47 0.50
C ASN A 341 27.14 -10.83 -0.26
N LEU A 342 26.73 -10.05 -1.25
CA LEU A 342 25.55 -10.34 -2.06
C LEU A 342 25.83 -11.48 -3.05
N LEU A 343 24.77 -12.20 -3.39
CA LEU A 343 24.81 -13.17 -4.49
C LEU A 343 25.18 -12.47 -5.81
N PRO A 344 25.87 -13.17 -6.73
CA PRO A 344 26.33 -12.58 -8.00
C PRO A 344 25.23 -11.89 -8.80
N GLU A 345 24.02 -12.42 -8.79
CA GLU A 345 22.85 -11.90 -9.51
C GLU A 345 22.43 -10.48 -9.08
N TYR A 346 22.69 -10.10 -7.82
CA TYR A 346 22.35 -8.79 -7.28
C TYR A 346 23.44 -7.73 -7.48
N THR A 347 24.65 -8.12 -7.82
CA THR A 347 25.82 -7.24 -7.74
C THR A 347 25.75 -6.06 -8.71
N ILE A 348 25.28 -6.27 -9.94
CA ILE A 348 25.17 -5.22 -10.98
C ILE A 348 24.16 -4.17 -10.54
N THR A 349 23.01 -4.61 -10.04
CA THR A 349 21.94 -3.72 -9.54
C THR A 349 22.40 -2.96 -8.30
N ALA A 350 23.08 -3.62 -7.37
CA ALA A 350 23.63 -2.99 -6.17
C ALA A 350 24.67 -1.91 -6.53
N ASP A 351 25.56 -2.19 -7.48
CA ASP A 351 26.55 -1.21 -7.96
C ASP A 351 25.89 0.01 -8.61
N ARG A 352 24.79 -0.19 -9.35
CA ARG A 352 23.99 0.90 -9.90
C ARG A 352 23.35 1.75 -8.79
N HIS A 353 22.72 1.14 -7.78
CA HIS A 353 22.11 1.85 -6.67
C HIS A 353 23.16 2.64 -5.88
N ILE A 354 24.34 2.07 -5.62
CA ILE A 354 25.43 2.76 -4.92
C ILE A 354 25.92 3.97 -5.73
N ARG A 355 26.10 3.84 -7.05
CA ARG A 355 26.47 4.97 -7.92
C ARG A 355 25.43 6.09 -7.88
N ASN A 356 24.14 5.74 -7.85
CA ASN A 356 23.07 6.74 -7.72
C ASN A 356 23.14 7.48 -6.38
N CYS A 357 23.41 6.75 -5.28
CA CYS A 357 23.63 7.36 -3.97
C CYS A 357 24.83 8.30 -3.96
N ASP A 358 25.97 7.92 -4.59
CA ASP A 358 27.14 8.78 -4.76
C ASP A 358 26.81 10.05 -5.56
N THR A 359 25.99 9.92 -6.60
CA THR A 359 25.53 11.07 -7.39
C THR A 359 24.70 12.03 -6.54
N CYS A 360 23.75 11.49 -5.75
CA CYS A 360 22.96 12.29 -4.82
C CYS A 360 23.85 13.01 -3.80
N LEU A 361 24.80 12.29 -3.17
CA LEU A 361 25.75 12.89 -2.22
C LEU A 361 26.57 14.01 -2.87
N SER A 362 27.11 13.80 -4.07
CA SER A 362 27.86 14.83 -4.79
C SER A 362 27.02 16.08 -5.08
N ARG A 363 25.73 15.91 -5.44
CA ARG A 363 24.82 17.04 -5.66
C ARG A 363 24.53 17.78 -4.34
N MET A 364 24.32 17.06 -3.23
CA MET A 364 24.14 17.67 -1.91
C MET A 364 25.36 18.50 -1.50
N GLU A 365 26.55 17.94 -1.63
CA GLU A 365 27.80 18.62 -1.28
C GLU A 365 28.03 19.89 -2.12
N LYS A 366 27.79 19.82 -3.43
CA LYS A 366 27.79 21.00 -4.30
C LYS A 366 26.75 22.05 -3.90
N GLY A 367 25.59 21.61 -3.41
CA GLY A 367 24.57 22.50 -2.85
C GLY A 367 25.09 23.24 -1.61
N VAL A 368 25.78 22.53 -0.70
CA VAL A 368 26.39 23.16 0.49
C VAL A 368 27.53 24.09 0.09
N ASP A 369 28.39 23.68 -0.85
CA ASP A 369 29.47 24.55 -1.37
C ASP A 369 28.91 25.86 -1.94
N LEU A 370 27.78 25.76 -2.68
CA LEU A 370 27.12 26.92 -3.28
C LEU A 370 26.53 27.85 -2.23
N LEU A 371 25.99 27.32 -1.12
CA LEU A 371 25.50 28.11 0.00
C LEU A 371 26.65 28.91 0.67
N GLU A 372 27.84 28.35 0.74
CA GLU A 372 29.03 29.02 1.30
C GLU A 372 29.56 30.11 0.36
N GLN A 373 29.56 29.87 -0.94
CA GLN A 373 30.21 30.70 -1.95
C GLN A 373 29.36 31.84 -2.50
N ASN A 374 28.01 31.70 -2.44
CA ASN A 374 27.09 32.64 -3.08
C ASN A 374 26.09 33.22 -2.07
N GLU A 375 26.08 34.54 -1.93
CA GLU A 375 25.24 35.27 -0.98
C GLU A 375 23.76 35.19 -1.35
N ASP A 376 23.39 35.29 -2.64
CA ASP A 376 21.99 35.21 -3.08
C ASP A 376 21.41 33.82 -2.77
N VAL A 377 22.18 32.77 -3.04
CA VAL A 377 21.76 31.38 -2.76
C VAL A 377 21.60 31.18 -1.24
N ARG A 378 22.51 31.69 -0.44
CA ARG A 378 22.42 31.65 1.01
C ARG A 378 21.18 32.37 1.51
N THR A 379 20.98 33.60 1.05
CA THR A 379 19.84 34.44 1.42
C THR A 379 18.53 33.76 1.05
N ALA A 380 18.38 33.25 -0.19
CA ALA A 380 17.21 32.51 -0.62
C ALA A 380 16.94 31.26 0.25
N PHE A 381 18.00 30.52 0.61
CA PHE A 381 17.89 29.35 1.49
C PHE A 381 17.45 29.73 2.91
N GLN A 382 17.97 30.78 3.48
CA GLN A 382 17.59 31.26 4.82
C GLN A 382 16.11 31.69 4.84
N TYR A 383 15.66 32.47 3.84
CA TYR A 383 14.27 32.92 3.78
C TYR A 383 13.31 31.79 3.39
N MET A 384 13.75 30.78 2.63
CA MET A 384 13.00 29.55 2.44
C MET A 384 12.69 28.85 3.76
N ASN A 385 13.71 28.71 4.65
CA ASN A 385 13.51 28.11 5.96
C ASN A 385 12.53 28.94 6.83
N LEU A 386 12.62 30.27 6.77
CA LEU A 386 11.67 31.14 7.46
C LEU A 386 10.25 31.00 6.92
N ALA A 387 10.08 30.96 5.59
CA ALA A 387 8.78 30.80 4.96
C ALA A 387 8.13 29.45 5.31
N MET A 388 8.90 28.38 5.33
CA MET A 388 8.43 27.04 5.72
C MET A 388 8.02 27.00 7.20
N LEU A 389 8.76 27.65 8.08
CA LEU A 389 8.40 27.74 9.50
C LEU A 389 7.11 28.55 9.68
N LEU A 390 7.00 29.72 9.05
CA LEU A 390 5.78 30.55 9.07
C LEU A 390 4.58 29.78 8.51
N GLN A 391 4.74 29.07 7.39
CA GLN A 391 3.70 28.23 6.82
C GLN A 391 3.18 27.19 7.83
N GLN A 392 4.08 26.50 8.55
CA GLN A 392 3.69 25.51 9.55
C GLN A 392 2.98 26.15 10.74
N LEU A 393 3.47 27.27 11.24
CA LEU A 393 2.88 27.98 12.38
C LEU A 393 1.49 28.54 12.06
N HIS A 394 1.32 29.14 10.89
CA HIS A 394 0.04 29.73 10.49
C HIS A 394 -1.00 28.68 10.05
N TYR A 395 -0.57 27.59 9.44
CA TYR A 395 -1.49 26.49 9.08
C TYR A 395 -2.11 25.81 10.30
N ASN A 396 -1.46 25.87 11.45
CA ASN A 396 -1.91 25.25 12.70
C ASN A 396 -2.60 26.24 13.67
N LEU A 397 -2.98 27.41 13.19
CA LEU A 397 -3.81 28.32 13.98
C LEU A 397 -5.18 27.67 14.27
N PRO A 398 -5.77 27.95 15.45
CA PRO A 398 -7.15 27.55 15.73
C PRO A 398 -8.10 28.10 14.66
N LEU A 399 -9.15 27.35 14.36
CA LEU A 399 -10.18 27.79 13.41
C LEU A 399 -10.74 29.15 13.84
N GLN A 400 -10.73 30.11 12.92
CA GLN A 400 -11.24 31.45 13.14
C GLN A 400 -12.65 31.55 12.57
N ARG A 401 -13.51 32.30 13.27
CA ARG A 401 -14.83 32.64 12.79
C ARG A 401 -14.77 34.04 12.15
N TRP A 402 -15.35 34.14 10.96
CA TRP A 402 -15.47 35.36 10.20
C TRP A 402 -16.93 35.81 10.21
N GLU A 403 -17.15 37.12 10.37
CA GLU A 403 -18.47 37.74 10.27
C GLU A 403 -18.39 38.94 9.34
N ASP A 404 -19.48 39.20 8.61
CA ASP A 404 -19.67 40.40 7.81
C ASP A 404 -20.03 41.55 8.78
N ASP A 405 -19.31 42.66 8.76
CA ASP A 405 -19.57 43.82 9.62
C ASP A 405 -20.68 44.75 9.07
N GLY A 406 -21.28 44.39 7.92
CA GLY A 406 -22.37 45.13 7.28
C GLY A 406 -21.92 46.22 6.33
N ASP A 407 -20.65 46.60 6.30
CA ASP A 407 -20.05 47.60 5.41
C ASP A 407 -19.28 46.98 4.22
N ARG A 408 -19.52 45.70 3.93
CA ARG A 408 -18.81 44.84 2.95
C ARG A 408 -17.39 44.44 3.36
N ASP A 409 -17.00 44.64 4.60
CA ASP A 409 -15.78 44.11 5.14
C ASP A 409 -16.05 42.84 5.97
N ILE A 410 -15.12 41.90 5.89
CA ILE A 410 -15.16 40.65 6.65
C ILE A 410 -14.19 40.79 7.80
N CYS A 411 -14.69 40.69 9.04
CA CYS A 411 -13.86 40.78 10.24
C CYS A 411 -13.78 39.45 11.00
N LEU A 412 -12.66 39.27 11.72
CA LEU A 412 -12.46 38.12 12.58
C LEU A 412 -13.15 38.31 13.93
N VAL A 413 -13.98 37.34 14.30
CA VAL A 413 -14.60 37.30 15.63
C VAL A 413 -13.59 36.68 16.61
N ASN A 414 -13.14 37.47 17.59
CA ASN A 414 -12.14 37.04 18.57
C ASN A 414 -10.83 36.53 17.92
N PRO A 415 -10.08 37.41 17.22
CA PRO A 415 -8.85 37.00 16.55
C PRO A 415 -7.84 36.43 17.56
N VAL A 416 -7.22 35.30 17.22
CA VAL A 416 -6.15 34.74 18.03
C VAL A 416 -4.85 35.51 17.80
N SER A 417 -3.98 35.53 18.82
CA SER A 417 -2.65 36.11 18.67
C SER A 417 -1.81 35.32 17.67
N LEU A 418 -1.14 36.01 16.76
CA LEU A 418 -0.24 35.33 15.82
C LEU A 418 1.00 34.81 16.56
N PRO A 419 1.51 33.63 16.17
CA PRO A 419 2.72 33.07 16.77
C PRO A 419 3.95 33.90 16.41
N VAL A 420 4.79 34.15 17.38
CA VAL A 420 6.10 34.81 17.19
C VAL A 420 7.12 33.74 16.83
N VAL A 421 7.77 33.87 15.67
CA VAL A 421 8.70 32.88 15.12
C VAL A 421 9.81 32.49 16.12
N THR A 422 10.37 33.48 16.83
CA THR A 422 11.46 33.27 17.76
C THR A 422 11.02 32.89 19.17
N ASP A 423 9.73 32.92 19.47
CA ASP A 423 9.17 32.56 20.77
C ASP A 423 8.22 31.34 20.66
N GLN A 424 8.76 30.16 20.90
CA GLN A 424 8.02 28.91 20.89
C GLN A 424 6.87 28.86 21.91
N SER A 425 6.85 29.71 22.94
CA SER A 425 5.76 29.75 23.91
C SER A 425 4.43 30.17 23.26
N THR A 426 4.51 30.99 22.21
CA THR A 426 3.36 31.50 21.44
C THR A 426 2.81 30.54 20.38
N TRP A 427 3.49 29.43 20.11
CA TRP A 427 3.09 28.49 19.08
C TRP A 427 1.91 27.64 19.52
N TYR A 428 0.99 27.35 18.61
CA TYR A 428 -0.19 26.54 18.86
C TYR A 428 0.07 25.05 18.58
N GLY A 429 -0.67 24.16 19.24
CA GLY A 429 -0.60 22.72 19.04
C GLY A 429 0.66 22.05 19.61
N ASP A 430 1.03 20.89 19.04
CA ASP A 430 2.21 20.13 19.48
C ASP A 430 3.50 20.73 18.90
N LYS A 431 4.15 21.56 19.69
CA LYS A 431 5.35 22.32 19.31
C LYS A 431 6.53 21.44 18.89
N SER A 432 6.56 20.17 19.29
CA SER A 432 7.62 19.22 18.95
C SER A 432 7.63 18.84 17.46
N ARG A 433 6.51 19.06 16.77
CA ARG A 433 6.31 18.67 15.37
C ARG A 433 6.70 19.75 14.37
N TYR A 434 6.94 20.98 14.82
CA TYR A 434 7.16 22.11 13.93
C TYR A 434 8.63 22.50 13.85
N GLY A 435 8.98 23.15 12.75
CA GLY A 435 10.26 23.77 12.56
C GLY A 435 11.44 22.82 12.42
N LYS A 436 11.20 21.54 12.08
CA LYS A 436 12.27 20.55 11.87
C LYS A 436 12.16 19.88 10.52
N TRP A 437 13.28 19.77 9.84
CA TRP A 437 13.40 19.00 8.62
C TRP A 437 13.62 17.51 8.90
N ARG A 438 13.03 16.67 8.06
CA ARG A 438 13.49 15.30 7.91
C ARG A 438 14.71 15.28 6.98
N PRO A 439 15.72 14.44 7.22
CA PRO A 439 16.96 14.46 6.43
C PRO A 439 16.73 14.40 4.92
N PHE A 440 15.83 13.55 4.45
CA PHE A 440 15.54 13.40 3.02
C PHE A 440 14.91 14.66 2.39
N GLN A 441 14.12 15.43 3.14
CA GLN A 441 13.50 16.67 2.65
C GLN A 441 14.59 17.71 2.35
N LEU A 442 15.51 17.88 3.29
CA LEU A 442 16.61 18.84 3.14
C LEU A 442 17.63 18.36 2.10
N ALA A 443 17.91 17.05 2.05
CA ALA A 443 18.75 16.45 1.01
C ALA A 443 18.19 16.74 -0.40
N PHE A 444 16.87 16.63 -0.58
CA PHE A 444 16.22 16.96 -1.85
C PHE A 444 16.37 18.44 -2.22
N VAL A 445 16.23 19.35 -1.23
CA VAL A 445 16.46 20.78 -1.46
C VAL A 445 17.91 21.03 -1.87
N LEU A 446 18.89 20.51 -1.12
CA LEU A 446 20.32 20.70 -1.39
C LEU A 446 20.73 20.22 -2.78
N MET A 447 20.23 19.06 -3.22
CA MET A 447 20.50 18.54 -4.57
C MET A 447 20.02 19.48 -5.68
N ASN A 448 19.00 20.30 -5.42
CA ASN A 448 18.35 21.14 -6.41
C ASN A 448 18.74 22.62 -6.36
N LEU A 449 19.48 23.07 -5.34
CA LEU A 449 19.86 24.49 -5.21
C LEU A 449 20.57 25.00 -6.47
N ARG A 450 21.54 24.24 -6.98
CA ARG A 450 22.32 24.62 -8.14
C ARG A 450 21.48 24.72 -9.41
N SER A 451 20.62 23.74 -9.65
CA SER A 451 19.78 23.71 -10.87
C SER A 451 18.72 24.82 -10.90
N MET A 452 18.31 25.34 -9.73
CA MET A 452 17.40 26.48 -9.64
C MET A 452 18.13 27.82 -9.79
N PHE A 453 19.39 27.91 -9.38
CA PHE A 453 20.21 29.12 -9.46
C PHE A 453 20.86 29.29 -10.84
N ASP A 454 21.56 28.26 -11.33
CA ASP A 454 22.34 28.26 -12.57
C ASP A 454 21.51 27.71 -13.72
N ARG A 455 21.16 28.61 -14.68
CA ARG A 455 20.35 28.24 -15.86
C ARG A 455 21.05 27.32 -16.83
N ASP A 456 22.35 27.31 -16.86
CA ASP A 456 23.19 26.50 -17.75
C ASP A 456 23.62 25.16 -17.10
N CYS A 457 23.17 24.91 -15.88
CA CYS A 457 23.45 23.70 -15.15
C CYS A 457 22.90 22.46 -15.86
N LYS A 458 23.76 21.48 -16.15
CA LYS A 458 23.34 20.21 -16.78
C LYS A 458 22.33 19.43 -15.95
N GLU A 459 22.33 19.62 -14.63
CA GLU A 459 21.39 18.95 -13.71
C GLU A 459 19.94 19.39 -13.91
N ARG A 460 19.68 20.50 -14.62
CA ARG A 460 18.30 20.91 -15.00
C ARG A 460 17.60 19.93 -15.92
N GLY A 461 18.32 19.06 -16.62
CA GLY A 461 17.75 17.98 -17.42
C GLY A 461 17.38 16.74 -16.60
N ILE A 462 17.63 16.72 -15.30
CA ILE A 462 17.32 15.59 -14.43
C ILE A 462 15.91 15.77 -13.84
N VAL A 463 15.12 14.71 -13.88
CA VAL A 463 13.85 14.60 -13.16
C VAL A 463 14.11 13.88 -11.85
N ASP A 464 13.96 14.58 -10.73
CA ASP A 464 14.14 14.01 -9.41
C ASP A 464 12.82 13.44 -8.87
N LEU A 465 12.82 12.17 -8.50
CA LEU A 465 11.68 11.46 -7.93
C LEU A 465 11.84 11.35 -6.40
N ILE A 466 10.88 11.89 -5.65
CA ILE A 466 10.77 11.60 -4.21
C ILE A 466 9.85 10.40 -4.04
N TRP A 467 10.44 9.25 -3.77
CA TRP A 467 9.71 8.01 -3.52
C TRP A 467 9.67 7.71 -2.01
N PHE A 468 8.52 7.97 -1.39
CA PHE A 468 8.28 7.75 0.03
C PHE A 468 6.82 7.35 0.26
N PRO A 469 6.49 6.53 1.27
CA PRO A 469 5.11 6.21 1.61
C PRO A 469 4.25 7.45 1.86
N THR A 470 2.95 7.30 1.72
CA THR A 470 1.97 8.34 2.04
C THR A 470 2.13 8.77 3.50
N GLY A 471 2.04 10.07 3.78
CA GLY A 471 2.29 10.62 5.12
C GLY A 471 3.77 10.82 5.47
N GLY A 472 4.70 10.44 4.58
CA GLY A 472 6.15 10.60 4.80
C GLY A 472 6.67 12.03 4.76
N GLY A 473 5.83 13.05 4.47
CA GLY A 473 6.25 14.47 4.44
C GLY A 473 6.89 14.92 3.13
N LYS A 474 6.55 14.28 2.00
CA LYS A 474 7.03 14.68 0.67
C LYS A 474 6.67 16.12 0.31
N THR A 475 5.48 16.56 0.72
CA THR A 475 4.95 17.89 0.43
C THR A 475 5.89 19.00 0.93
N GLU A 476 6.44 18.87 2.11
CA GLU A 476 7.37 19.85 2.68
C GLU A 476 8.62 20.02 1.81
N ALA A 477 9.15 18.96 1.23
CA ALA A 477 10.35 19.03 0.39
C ALA A 477 10.13 19.87 -0.87
N TYR A 478 9.01 19.65 -1.60
CA TYR A 478 8.77 20.44 -2.81
C TYR A 478 8.16 21.84 -2.52
N LEU A 479 7.48 22.03 -1.40
CA LEU A 479 7.09 23.36 -0.95
C LEU A 479 8.33 24.20 -0.58
N ALA A 480 9.31 23.60 0.10
CA ALA A 480 10.59 24.25 0.37
C ALA A 480 11.30 24.67 -0.91
N LEU A 481 11.44 23.74 -1.85
CA LEU A 481 12.07 24.04 -3.14
C LEU A 481 11.29 25.12 -3.91
N SER A 482 9.97 25.18 -3.76
CA SER A 482 9.14 26.24 -4.32
C SER A 482 9.45 27.60 -3.70
N ALA A 483 9.52 27.70 -2.37
CA ALA A 483 9.88 28.93 -1.68
C ALA A 483 11.30 29.38 -2.06
N TYR A 484 12.27 28.45 -2.07
CA TYR A 484 13.63 28.76 -2.52
C TYR A 484 13.64 29.29 -3.95
N THR A 485 12.91 28.66 -4.87
CA THR A 485 12.83 29.06 -6.27
C THR A 485 12.24 30.48 -6.41
N ILE A 486 11.23 30.82 -5.64
CA ILE A 486 10.65 32.17 -5.61
C ILE A 486 11.68 33.18 -5.16
N PHE A 487 12.34 32.96 -4.03
CA PHE A 487 13.30 33.92 -3.46
C PHE A 487 14.54 34.07 -4.34
N ILE A 488 15.14 32.99 -4.84
CA ILE A 488 16.33 33.08 -5.68
C ILE A 488 16.03 33.82 -7.01
N ARG A 489 14.86 33.59 -7.62
CA ARG A 489 14.47 34.32 -8.82
C ARG A 489 14.31 35.81 -8.55
N ARG A 490 13.78 36.17 -7.38
CA ARG A 490 13.60 37.59 -6.99
C ARG A 490 14.93 38.25 -6.64
N LEU A 491 15.87 37.58 -6.04
CA LEU A 491 17.22 38.09 -5.81
C LEU A 491 17.97 38.34 -7.12
N LEU A 492 17.83 37.43 -8.10
CA LEU A 492 18.42 37.58 -9.42
C LEU A 492 17.71 38.63 -10.30
N ASN A 493 16.39 38.80 -10.11
CA ASN A 493 15.60 39.79 -10.81
C ASN A 493 14.38 40.22 -9.97
N ARG A 494 14.47 41.38 -9.34
CA ARG A 494 13.43 41.93 -8.44
C ARG A 494 12.08 42.17 -9.12
N ASP A 495 12.08 42.32 -10.44
CA ASP A 495 10.88 42.54 -11.24
C ASP A 495 10.30 41.25 -11.84
N ASP A 496 10.82 40.11 -11.46
CA ASP A 496 10.29 38.82 -11.98
C ASP A 496 8.81 38.63 -11.63
N LYS A 497 7.97 38.48 -12.66
CA LYS A 497 6.51 38.28 -12.58
C LYS A 497 6.04 36.98 -13.16
N GLY A 498 6.98 36.18 -13.69
CA GLY A 498 6.66 34.93 -14.39
C GLY A 498 6.24 33.82 -13.42
N THR A 499 5.49 32.86 -13.94
CA THR A 499 5.18 31.61 -13.23
C THR A 499 6.47 30.92 -12.83
N ALA A 500 6.64 30.68 -11.52
CA ALA A 500 7.81 30.04 -10.97
C ALA A 500 7.60 28.53 -10.80
N ILE A 501 6.40 28.12 -10.38
CA ILE A 501 6.06 26.73 -10.04
C ILE A 501 4.75 26.34 -10.71
N LEU A 502 4.71 25.13 -11.23
CA LEU A 502 3.49 24.46 -11.70
C LEU A 502 3.25 23.19 -10.88
N MET A 503 2.20 23.20 -10.06
CA MET A 503 1.81 22.04 -9.25
C MET A 503 0.69 21.27 -9.96
N ARG A 504 0.85 19.97 -10.12
CA ARG A 504 -0.13 19.10 -10.81
C ARG A 504 -0.53 17.92 -9.91
N TYR A 505 -1.83 17.75 -9.73
CA TYR A 505 -2.44 16.66 -8.97
C TYR A 505 -3.56 15.99 -9.76
N THR A 506 -3.75 14.70 -9.54
CA THR A 506 -4.75 13.89 -10.25
C THR A 506 -6.08 13.78 -9.52
N LEU A 507 -6.09 13.87 -8.18
CA LEU A 507 -7.28 13.64 -7.36
C LEU A 507 -7.83 14.95 -6.78
N ARG A 508 -9.13 15.21 -6.98
CA ARG A 508 -9.81 16.46 -6.61
C ARG A 508 -9.69 16.83 -5.13
N LEU A 509 -9.91 15.89 -4.22
CA LEU A 509 -9.83 16.15 -2.76
C LEU A 509 -8.40 16.44 -2.31
N LEU A 510 -7.41 15.71 -2.83
CA LEU A 510 -6.00 15.98 -2.56
C LEU A 510 -5.57 17.34 -3.09
N THR A 511 -6.13 17.77 -4.22
CA THR A 511 -5.85 19.08 -4.81
C THR A 511 -6.25 20.21 -3.87
N ALA A 512 -7.42 20.16 -3.23
CA ALA A 512 -7.88 21.18 -2.28
C ALA A 512 -6.92 21.32 -1.08
N GLN A 513 -6.59 20.22 -0.42
CA GLN A 513 -5.65 20.22 0.72
C GLN A 513 -4.25 20.72 0.35
N GLN A 514 -3.74 20.33 -0.82
CA GLN A 514 -2.42 20.78 -1.28
C GLN A 514 -2.46 22.26 -1.68
N TYR A 515 -3.56 22.73 -2.24
CA TYR A 515 -3.77 24.15 -2.56
C TYR A 515 -3.76 25.00 -1.29
N GLU A 516 -4.47 24.59 -0.23
CA GLU A 516 -4.44 25.28 1.07
C GLU A 516 -3.03 25.40 1.65
N ARG A 517 -2.27 24.30 1.64
CA ARG A 517 -0.90 24.27 2.13
C ARG A 517 0.04 25.16 1.30
N ALA A 518 -0.10 25.11 -0.02
CA ALA A 518 0.65 25.96 -0.93
C ALA A 518 0.27 27.43 -0.74
N SER A 519 -1.03 27.74 -0.56
CA SER A 519 -1.51 29.11 -0.30
C SER A 519 -0.93 29.68 0.99
N ALA A 520 -0.89 28.89 2.06
CA ALA A 520 -0.26 29.31 3.31
C ALA A 520 1.25 29.62 3.12
N LEU A 521 1.97 28.82 2.30
CA LEU A 521 3.36 29.11 1.95
C LEU A 521 3.50 30.41 1.13
N ILE A 522 2.66 30.61 0.12
CA ILE A 522 2.69 31.80 -0.73
C ILE A 522 2.40 33.05 0.09
N CYS A 523 1.44 32.99 1.02
CA CYS A 523 1.20 34.08 1.97
C CYS A 523 2.43 34.36 2.84
N ALA A 524 3.09 33.33 3.36
CA ALA A 524 4.33 33.49 4.12
C ALA A 524 5.45 34.12 3.28
N CYS A 525 5.62 33.67 2.03
CA CYS A 525 6.61 34.27 1.12
C CYS A 525 6.28 35.73 0.80
N ASP A 526 5.00 36.09 0.61
CA ASP A 526 4.62 37.48 0.32
C ASP A 526 4.74 38.40 1.53
N LEU A 527 4.50 37.91 2.75
CA LEU A 527 4.78 38.64 4.01
C LEU A 527 6.28 38.97 4.13
N ILE A 528 7.14 37.97 3.94
CA ILE A 528 8.60 38.16 3.94
C ILE A 528 9.01 39.16 2.86
N ARG A 529 8.44 39.07 1.65
CA ARG A 529 8.70 40.05 0.57
C ARG A 529 8.28 41.47 0.98
N GLN A 530 7.16 41.65 1.67
CA GLN A 530 6.67 42.97 2.10
C GLN A 530 7.62 43.58 3.13
N GLU A 531 8.17 42.80 4.04
CA GLU A 531 9.15 43.23 5.05
C GLU A 531 10.53 43.53 4.45
N HIS A 532 10.85 42.91 3.29
CA HIS A 532 12.16 43.00 2.62
C HIS A 532 12.00 43.32 1.12
N ASP A 533 11.23 44.37 0.79
CA ASP A 533 10.94 44.75 -0.60
C ASP A 533 12.19 45.28 -1.34
N ASP A 534 13.19 45.73 -0.61
CA ASP A 534 14.52 46.06 -1.10
C ASP A 534 15.28 44.83 -1.65
N LEU A 535 15.05 43.65 -1.11
CA LEU A 535 15.64 42.39 -1.58
C LEU A 535 14.80 41.71 -2.64
N PHE A 536 13.51 41.55 -2.40
CA PHE A 536 12.62 40.69 -3.18
C PHE A 536 11.68 41.44 -4.15
N GLY A 537 11.81 42.77 -4.21
CA GLY A 537 11.01 43.62 -5.08
C GLY A 537 9.58 43.84 -4.58
N LYS A 538 8.87 44.73 -5.29
CA LYS A 538 7.52 45.18 -4.88
C LYS A 538 6.39 44.35 -5.47
N ASN A 539 6.69 43.52 -6.46
CA ASN A 539 5.68 42.71 -7.13
C ASN A 539 5.19 41.58 -6.22
N ARG A 540 3.89 41.53 -6.00
CA ARG A 540 3.24 40.55 -5.13
C ARG A 540 3.52 39.11 -5.59
N ILE A 541 3.69 38.20 -4.63
CA ILE A 541 3.77 36.75 -4.86
C ILE A 541 2.35 36.19 -4.73
N THR A 542 1.88 35.45 -5.74
CA THR A 542 0.50 34.97 -5.83
C THR A 542 0.44 33.49 -6.21
N ILE A 543 -0.70 32.85 -5.91
CA ILE A 543 -1.07 31.51 -6.32
C ILE A 543 -2.43 31.56 -7.02
N GLY A 544 -2.63 30.76 -8.05
CA GLY A 544 -3.90 30.65 -8.78
C GLY A 544 -4.00 29.35 -9.54
#